data_eed54028ddd3604b7babd7a6089d9b85
#
_entry.id   eed54028ddd3604b7babd7a6089d9b85
#
_cell.length_a   1.000
_cell.length_b   1.000
_cell.length_c   1.000
_cell.angle_alpha   90.00
_cell.angle_beta   90.00
_cell.angle_gamma   90.00
#
_symmetry.space_group_name_H-M   'P 1'
#
loop_
_entity.id
_entity.type
_entity.pdbx_description
1 polymer ?
#
loop_
_entity_poly.entity_id
_entity_poly.type
_entity_poly.pdbx_seq_one_letter_code
_entity_poly.pdbx_strand_id
1 'polypeptide(L)'
;MTWAAVIGSPIEHSLSPVIHRAAWAQLGIDGWEYRRLEQDGASLPGFIGGLGDDCVGLSVTMPCKQAVMPLLDAIDPLASAVGAVNTVVPSSGVLAGFNTDVAGIASAVRRACSLAQRPLPASALILGARATASSALAALGELGITTSTVAARRFGGPGSAVAAASRLGVTIEQVLWSNVEAVLQAARAVDLIVSTLPAGVADPLAQCLDVRDGQVLLDVVYSPRNTA
;
A
#
# COMPACT_ATOMS: atom_id res chain seq x y z
N MET A 1 -6.36 -19.98 21.80
CA MET A 1 -5.20 -19.06 21.95
C MET A 1 -5.41 -17.92 21.00
N THR A 2 -5.47 -16.70 21.51
CA THR A 2 -5.76 -15.51 20.68
C THR A 2 -4.62 -15.24 19.70
N TRP A 3 -4.95 -14.98 18.44
CA TRP A 3 -3.96 -14.78 17.41
C TRP A 3 -4.37 -13.75 16.36
N ALA A 4 -3.36 -13.15 15.73
CA ALA A 4 -3.49 -12.40 14.53
C ALA A 4 -2.48 -12.91 13.48
N ALA A 5 -2.65 -12.53 12.23
CA ALA A 5 -1.73 -12.97 11.19
C ALA A 5 -1.53 -11.92 10.10
N VAL A 6 -0.43 -12.06 9.36
CA VAL A 6 -0.32 -11.49 8.03
C VAL A 6 -0.59 -12.58 7.00
N ILE A 7 -1.42 -12.25 5.99
CA ILE A 7 -1.80 -13.14 4.89
C ILE A 7 -1.41 -12.55 3.54
N GLY A 8 -0.93 -13.40 2.64
CA GLY A 8 -0.48 -13.07 1.28
C GLY A 8 0.46 -14.14 0.74
N SER A 9 0.98 -13.95 -0.47
CA SER A 9 1.94 -14.88 -1.10
C SER A 9 2.88 -14.11 -2.06
N PRO A 10 4.21 -14.28 -1.92
CA PRO A 10 4.95 -14.90 -0.83
C PRO A 10 4.90 -14.07 0.46
N ILE A 11 4.97 -14.71 1.65
CA ILE A 11 4.76 -14.03 2.94
C ILE A 11 5.97 -14.07 3.89
N GLU A 12 6.96 -14.89 3.61
CA GLU A 12 8.10 -15.14 4.51
C GLU A 12 8.89 -13.88 4.89
N HIS A 13 9.00 -12.92 3.98
CA HIS A 13 9.73 -11.66 4.16
C HIS A 13 8.97 -10.62 4.99
N SER A 14 7.69 -10.88 5.36
CA SER A 14 6.87 -9.91 6.07
C SER A 14 7.44 -9.56 7.46
N LEU A 15 7.55 -8.26 7.72
CA LEU A 15 7.96 -7.71 9.03
C LEU A 15 6.80 -7.56 10.01
N SER A 16 5.56 -7.81 9.59
CA SER A 16 4.39 -7.67 10.45
C SER A 16 4.49 -8.42 11.78
N PRO A 17 4.98 -9.68 11.84
CA PRO A 17 5.13 -10.37 13.13
C PRO A 17 6.09 -9.68 14.10
N VAL A 18 7.18 -9.11 13.58
CA VAL A 18 8.17 -8.40 14.42
C VAL A 18 7.56 -7.11 14.98
N ILE A 19 6.87 -6.35 14.13
CA ILE A 19 6.25 -5.08 14.50
C ILE A 19 5.15 -5.29 15.55
N HIS A 20 4.22 -6.24 15.29
CA HIS A 20 3.10 -6.49 16.20
C HIS A 20 3.55 -7.07 17.54
N ARG A 21 4.49 -8.01 17.55
CA ARG A 21 5.04 -8.55 18.80
C ARG A 21 5.71 -7.47 19.65
N ALA A 22 6.48 -6.58 19.02
CA ALA A 22 7.09 -5.45 19.71
C ALA A 22 6.05 -4.47 20.27
N ALA A 23 5.01 -4.15 19.50
CA ALA A 23 3.91 -3.30 19.93
C ALA A 23 3.11 -3.94 21.08
N TRP A 24 2.80 -5.22 21.00
CA TRP A 24 2.08 -5.94 22.05
C TRP A 24 2.87 -6.00 23.36
N ALA A 25 4.17 -6.28 23.29
CA ALA A 25 5.04 -6.25 24.46
C ALA A 25 5.03 -4.86 25.14
N GLN A 26 5.07 -3.78 24.33
CA GLN A 26 5.01 -2.40 24.86
C GLN A 26 3.64 -2.06 25.47
N LEU A 27 2.56 -2.65 24.96
CA LEU A 27 1.19 -2.46 25.45
C LEU A 27 0.80 -3.42 26.58
N GLY A 28 1.68 -4.35 27.00
CA GLY A 28 1.39 -5.35 28.02
C GLY A 28 0.36 -6.39 27.58
N ILE A 29 0.26 -6.66 26.27
CA ILE A 29 -0.64 -7.67 25.71
C ILE A 29 0.13 -9.00 25.64
N ASP A 30 -0.13 -9.86 26.62
CA ASP A 30 0.50 -11.17 26.71
C ASP A 30 -0.40 -12.29 26.18
N GLY A 31 0.22 -13.40 25.79
CA GLY A 31 -0.48 -14.62 25.38
C GLY A 31 -1.10 -14.57 23.97
N TRP A 32 -0.83 -13.51 23.19
CA TRP A 32 -1.25 -13.42 21.82
C TRP A 32 -0.14 -13.90 20.88
N GLU A 33 -0.53 -14.56 19.79
CA GLU A 33 0.39 -15.03 18.75
C GLU A 33 0.19 -14.25 17.45
N TYR A 34 1.28 -13.82 16.80
CA TYR A 34 1.23 -13.26 15.46
C TYR A 34 1.89 -14.21 14.45
N ARG A 35 1.13 -14.63 13.44
CA ARG A 35 1.50 -15.67 12.47
C ARG A 35 1.80 -15.08 11.09
N ARG A 36 2.54 -15.83 10.27
CA ARG A 36 2.57 -15.68 8.81
C ARG A 36 1.79 -16.83 8.22
N LEU A 37 0.77 -16.55 7.42
CA LEU A 37 -0.06 -17.57 6.79
C LEU A 37 -0.10 -17.30 5.29
N GLU A 38 0.50 -18.17 4.52
CA GLU A 38 0.52 -18.04 3.08
C GLU A 38 -0.88 -18.27 2.50
N GLN A 39 -1.39 -17.26 1.79
CA GLN A 39 -2.70 -17.27 1.14
C GLN A 39 -2.61 -16.61 -0.22
N ASP A 40 -3.28 -17.21 -1.18
CA ASP A 40 -3.49 -16.65 -2.52
C ASP A 40 -5.00 -16.46 -2.81
N GLY A 41 -5.33 -16.04 -4.03
CA GLY A 41 -6.72 -15.82 -4.40
C GLY A 41 -7.58 -17.10 -4.41
N ALA A 42 -6.98 -18.29 -4.54
CA ALA A 42 -7.71 -19.55 -4.58
C ALA A 42 -8.00 -20.09 -3.17
N SER A 43 -7.02 -20.00 -2.27
CA SER A 43 -7.14 -20.48 -0.89
C SER A 43 -7.90 -19.51 0.03
N LEU A 44 -7.90 -18.22 -0.30
CA LEU A 44 -8.43 -17.14 0.54
C LEU A 44 -9.91 -17.33 0.97
N PRO A 45 -10.87 -17.71 0.09
CA PRO A 45 -12.27 -17.88 0.51
C PRO A 45 -12.45 -18.94 1.58
N GLY A 46 -11.79 -20.11 1.43
CA GLY A 46 -11.83 -21.17 2.42
C GLY A 46 -11.19 -20.77 3.74
N PHE A 47 -10.09 -20.02 3.68
CA PHE A 47 -9.40 -19.50 4.86
C PHE A 47 -10.27 -18.50 5.63
N ILE A 48 -10.86 -17.51 4.95
CA ILE A 48 -11.73 -16.49 5.59
C ILE A 48 -12.99 -17.15 6.18
N GLY A 49 -13.63 -18.07 5.44
CA GLY A 49 -14.82 -18.78 5.95
C GLY A 49 -14.54 -19.75 7.10
N GLY A 50 -13.29 -20.13 7.33
CA GLY A 50 -12.85 -20.98 8.44
C GLY A 50 -12.28 -20.23 9.64
N LEU A 51 -12.34 -18.89 9.68
CA LEU A 51 -11.85 -18.11 10.82
C LEU A 51 -12.67 -18.38 12.07
N GLY A 52 -12.00 -18.75 13.14
CA GLY A 52 -12.61 -18.92 14.47
C GLY A 52 -12.56 -17.64 15.31
N ASP A 53 -13.28 -17.66 16.43
CA ASP A 53 -13.39 -16.53 17.38
C ASP A 53 -12.04 -16.16 18.05
N ASP A 54 -11.03 -16.99 17.93
CA ASP A 54 -9.68 -16.73 18.45
C ASP A 54 -8.81 -15.87 17.52
N CYS A 55 -9.25 -15.62 16.28
CA CYS A 55 -8.64 -14.66 15.37
C CYS A 55 -9.09 -13.24 15.71
N VAL A 56 -8.15 -12.35 16.03
CA VAL A 56 -8.45 -10.95 16.38
C VAL A 56 -8.05 -9.94 15.31
N GLY A 57 -7.39 -10.37 14.25
CA GLY A 57 -7.04 -9.48 13.16
C GLY A 57 -6.15 -10.10 12.09
N LEU A 58 -6.30 -9.59 10.87
CA LEU A 58 -5.46 -9.98 9.75
C LEU A 58 -4.85 -8.74 9.10
N SER A 59 -3.54 -8.75 8.93
CA SER A 59 -2.87 -7.88 7.95
C SER A 59 -2.90 -8.55 6.60
N VAL A 60 -3.38 -7.86 5.57
CA VAL A 60 -3.58 -8.42 4.24
C VAL A 60 -2.59 -7.77 3.26
N THR A 61 -1.79 -8.58 2.59
CA THR A 61 -0.87 -8.12 1.56
C THR A 61 -1.13 -8.77 0.21
N MET A 62 -0.26 -8.53 -0.76
CA MET A 62 -0.34 -9.10 -2.11
C MET A 62 -0.40 -10.65 -2.06
N PRO A 63 -1.26 -11.29 -2.85
CA PRO A 63 -2.20 -10.72 -3.81
C PRO A 63 -3.61 -10.48 -3.23
N CYS A 64 -3.80 -10.61 -1.91
CA CYS A 64 -5.10 -10.76 -1.25
C CYS A 64 -5.86 -9.45 -1.01
N LYS A 65 -5.23 -8.26 -1.07
CA LYS A 65 -5.85 -6.96 -0.70
C LYS A 65 -7.17 -6.64 -1.41
N GLN A 66 -7.31 -7.09 -2.65
CA GLN A 66 -8.54 -6.90 -3.43
C GLN A 66 -9.45 -8.14 -3.35
N ALA A 67 -8.85 -9.33 -3.34
CA ALA A 67 -9.56 -10.59 -3.31
C ALA A 67 -10.33 -10.81 -1.99
N VAL A 68 -9.90 -10.21 -0.89
CA VAL A 68 -10.56 -10.33 0.40
C VAL A 68 -11.86 -9.51 0.47
N MET A 69 -11.98 -8.43 -0.29
CA MET A 69 -13.10 -7.49 -0.18
C MET A 69 -14.49 -8.14 -0.31
N PRO A 70 -14.77 -8.99 -1.32
CA PRO A 70 -16.09 -9.63 -1.45
C PRO A 70 -16.37 -10.69 -0.37
N LEU A 71 -15.42 -11.00 0.50
CA LEU A 71 -15.53 -11.96 1.59
C LEU A 71 -15.80 -11.31 2.94
N LEU A 72 -15.93 -9.97 2.98
CA LEU A 72 -16.11 -9.19 4.21
C LEU A 72 -17.55 -8.71 4.34
N ASP A 73 -18.03 -8.61 5.57
CA ASP A 73 -19.39 -8.14 5.89
C ASP A 73 -19.48 -6.60 5.83
N ALA A 74 -18.41 -5.91 6.18
CA ALA A 74 -18.34 -4.46 6.16
C ALA A 74 -16.99 -3.98 5.65
N ILE A 75 -16.99 -2.89 4.88
CA ILE A 75 -15.77 -2.25 4.38
C ILE A 75 -15.83 -0.76 4.68
N ASP A 76 -14.77 -0.27 5.31
CA ASP A 76 -14.59 1.15 5.56
C ASP A 76 -14.72 1.97 4.26
N PRO A 77 -15.37 3.15 4.27
CA PRO A 77 -15.55 3.98 3.07
C PRO A 77 -14.25 4.30 2.33
N LEU A 78 -13.16 4.58 3.05
CA LEU A 78 -11.84 4.83 2.43
C LEU A 78 -11.30 3.58 1.75
N ALA A 79 -11.35 2.42 2.41
CA ALA A 79 -10.93 1.15 1.82
C ALA A 79 -11.74 0.80 0.58
N SER A 80 -13.05 1.09 0.59
CA SER A 80 -13.95 0.92 -0.55
C SER A 80 -13.58 1.86 -1.71
N ALA A 81 -13.32 3.15 -1.44
CA ALA A 81 -12.90 4.12 -2.44
C ALA A 81 -11.54 3.77 -3.06
N VAL A 82 -10.58 3.36 -2.24
CA VAL A 82 -9.27 2.84 -2.69
C VAL A 82 -9.44 1.55 -3.50
N GLY A 83 -10.40 0.70 -3.13
CA GLY A 83 -10.59 -0.62 -3.72
C GLY A 83 -9.56 -1.65 -3.25
N ALA A 84 -9.11 -1.53 -2.01
CA ALA A 84 -8.17 -2.46 -1.40
C ALA A 84 -8.30 -2.44 0.13
N VAL A 85 -8.29 -3.62 0.73
CA VAL A 85 -8.26 -3.84 2.18
C VAL A 85 -6.89 -4.39 2.56
N ASN A 86 -6.21 -3.76 3.52
CA ASN A 86 -4.95 -4.27 4.06
C ASN A 86 -5.08 -4.74 5.52
N THR A 87 -6.24 -4.53 6.15
CA THR A 87 -6.49 -4.89 7.53
C THR A 87 -7.92 -5.42 7.66
N VAL A 88 -8.08 -6.61 8.23
CA VAL A 88 -9.39 -7.19 8.58
C VAL A 88 -9.47 -7.35 10.09
N VAL A 89 -10.56 -6.89 10.67
CA VAL A 89 -10.84 -7.01 12.12
C VAL A 89 -12.12 -7.82 12.31
N PRO A 90 -12.02 -9.06 12.79
CA PRO A 90 -13.17 -9.81 13.25
C PRO A 90 -13.71 -9.21 14.56
N SER A 91 -15.02 -8.98 14.62
CA SER A 91 -15.69 -8.50 15.84
C SER A 91 -17.13 -8.98 15.89
N SER A 92 -17.48 -9.75 16.91
CA SER A 92 -18.86 -10.21 17.14
C SER A 92 -19.50 -10.90 15.92
N GLY A 93 -18.74 -11.72 15.22
CA GLY A 93 -19.22 -12.44 14.04
C GLY A 93 -19.23 -11.60 12.75
N VAL A 94 -18.76 -10.35 12.78
CA VAL A 94 -18.65 -9.45 11.62
C VAL A 94 -17.17 -9.32 11.23
N LEU A 95 -16.88 -9.44 9.96
CA LEU A 95 -15.55 -9.18 9.39
C LEU A 95 -15.52 -7.78 8.77
N ALA A 96 -14.83 -6.84 9.44
CA ALA A 96 -14.69 -5.47 8.96
C ALA A 96 -13.32 -5.24 8.30
N GLY A 97 -13.33 -4.63 7.11
CA GLY A 97 -12.14 -4.35 6.32
C GLY A 97 -11.75 -2.88 6.27
N PHE A 98 -10.46 -2.59 6.43
CA PHE A 98 -9.89 -1.26 6.47
C PHE A 98 -8.67 -1.12 5.55
N ASN A 99 -8.31 0.13 5.24
CA ASN A 99 -7.06 0.43 4.56
C ASN A 99 -6.23 1.43 5.37
N THR A 100 -5.16 0.95 5.97
CA THR A 100 -4.21 1.74 6.76
C THR A 100 -2.98 2.19 5.95
N ASP A 101 -2.81 1.72 4.71
CA ASP A 101 -1.72 2.13 3.83
C ASP A 101 -1.80 3.63 3.53
N VAL A 102 -3.01 4.18 3.38
CA VAL A 102 -3.24 5.60 3.11
C VAL A 102 -2.61 6.48 4.19
N ALA A 103 -3.01 6.25 5.44
CA ALA A 103 -2.46 6.98 6.58
C ALA A 103 -0.95 6.75 6.74
N GLY A 104 -0.48 5.52 6.47
CA GLY A 104 0.94 5.16 6.52
C GLY A 104 1.77 5.96 5.53
N ILE A 105 1.36 6.03 4.27
CA ILE A 105 2.03 6.79 3.21
C ILE A 105 2.02 8.29 3.52
N ALA A 106 0.84 8.86 3.84
CA ALA A 106 0.72 10.28 4.17
C ALA A 106 1.60 10.66 5.37
N SER A 107 1.61 9.83 6.43
CA SER A 107 2.43 10.05 7.62
C SER A 107 3.93 9.96 7.33
N ALA A 108 4.35 9.01 6.50
CA ALA A 108 5.75 8.87 6.10
C ALA A 108 6.26 10.11 5.35
N VAL A 109 5.47 10.63 4.40
CA VAL A 109 5.81 11.85 3.66
C VAL A 109 5.86 13.06 4.59
N ARG A 110 4.82 13.26 5.43
CA ARG A 110 4.80 14.37 6.42
C ARG A 110 6.02 14.33 7.33
N ARG A 111 6.37 13.14 7.83
CA ARG A 111 7.53 12.95 8.71
C ARG A 111 8.83 13.26 8.00
N ALA A 112 9.02 12.77 6.77
CA ALA A 112 10.23 13.05 5.99
C ALA A 112 10.42 14.54 5.74
N CYS A 113 9.36 15.25 5.32
CA CYS A 113 9.39 16.70 5.13
C CYS A 113 9.68 17.46 6.43
N SER A 114 9.04 17.06 7.54
CA SER A 114 9.26 17.69 8.86
C SER A 114 10.70 17.51 9.33
N LEU A 115 11.27 16.32 9.23
CA LEU A 115 12.67 16.05 9.61
C LEU A 115 13.66 16.82 8.74
N ALA A 116 13.36 17.01 7.47
CA ALA A 116 14.18 17.77 6.53
C ALA A 116 13.89 19.29 6.60
N GLN A 117 12.94 19.74 7.45
CA GLN A 117 12.48 21.13 7.53
C GLN A 117 12.06 21.70 6.16
N ARG A 118 11.30 20.92 5.39
CA ARG A 118 10.85 21.25 4.02
C ARG A 118 9.33 21.32 3.93
N PRO A 119 8.78 22.10 3.01
CA PRO A 119 7.34 22.09 2.74
C PRO A 119 6.87 20.72 2.24
N LEU A 120 5.57 20.46 2.36
CA LEU A 120 4.96 19.29 1.76
C LEU A 120 5.04 19.38 0.22
N PRO A 121 5.17 18.24 -0.48
CA PRO A 121 5.19 18.19 -1.94
C PRO A 121 3.86 18.71 -2.51
N ALA A 122 3.94 19.41 -3.64
CA ALA A 122 2.78 19.91 -4.38
C ALA A 122 2.48 19.08 -5.65
N SER A 123 3.40 18.22 -6.04
CA SER A 123 3.28 17.37 -7.23
C SER A 123 3.84 15.99 -6.98
N ALA A 124 3.28 14.96 -7.64
CA ALA A 124 3.69 13.59 -7.39
C ALA A 124 3.64 12.69 -8.64
N LEU A 125 4.59 11.75 -8.69
CA LEU A 125 4.60 10.61 -9.60
C LEU A 125 4.44 9.32 -8.79
N ILE A 126 3.51 8.47 -9.19
CA ILE A 126 3.36 7.11 -8.65
C ILE A 126 3.89 6.11 -9.68
N LEU A 127 4.82 5.26 -9.28
CA LEU A 127 5.30 4.14 -10.07
C LEU A 127 4.50 2.89 -9.68
N GLY A 128 3.71 2.36 -10.62
CA GLY A 128 2.76 1.26 -10.40
C GLY A 128 1.30 1.72 -10.44
N ALA A 129 0.36 0.78 -10.65
CA ALA A 129 -1.07 1.09 -10.79
C ALA A 129 -1.99 0.04 -10.14
N ARG A 130 -1.54 -0.65 -9.10
CA ARG A 130 -2.31 -1.67 -8.37
C ARG A 130 -2.73 -1.17 -6.98
N ALA A 131 -3.12 -2.08 -6.09
CA ALA A 131 -3.69 -1.78 -4.79
C ALA A 131 -2.91 -0.72 -3.97
N THR A 132 -1.59 -0.86 -3.87
CA THR A 132 -0.77 0.10 -3.12
C THR A 132 -0.67 1.46 -3.83
N ALA A 133 -0.66 1.49 -5.17
CA ALA A 133 -0.74 2.73 -5.94
C ALA A 133 -2.08 3.45 -5.73
N SER A 134 -3.17 2.68 -5.60
CA SER A 134 -4.50 3.24 -5.26
C SER A 134 -4.51 3.85 -3.86
N SER A 135 -3.86 3.20 -2.88
CA SER A 135 -3.67 3.79 -1.54
C SER A 135 -2.80 5.04 -1.59
N ALA A 136 -1.76 5.06 -2.44
CA ALA A 136 -0.92 6.23 -2.63
C ALA A 136 -1.72 7.42 -3.20
N LEU A 137 -2.61 7.20 -4.17
CA LEU A 137 -3.50 8.25 -4.69
C LEU A 137 -4.37 8.88 -3.59
N ALA A 138 -4.96 8.07 -2.72
CA ALA A 138 -5.74 8.57 -1.60
C ALA A 138 -4.86 9.36 -0.61
N ALA A 139 -3.66 8.87 -0.31
CA ALA A 139 -2.70 9.56 0.55
C ALA A 139 -2.24 10.90 -0.03
N LEU A 140 -2.05 10.99 -1.35
CA LEU A 140 -1.75 12.24 -2.05
C LEU A 140 -2.90 13.24 -1.91
N GLY A 141 -4.16 12.79 -2.01
CA GLY A 141 -5.33 13.62 -1.74
C GLY A 141 -5.33 14.20 -0.32
N GLU A 142 -4.97 13.41 0.70
CA GLU A 142 -4.80 13.89 2.10
C GLU A 142 -3.64 14.88 2.27
N LEU A 143 -2.67 14.86 1.36
CA LEU A 143 -1.56 15.82 1.31
C LEU A 143 -1.90 17.08 0.49
N GLY A 144 -3.11 17.15 -0.11
CA GLY A 144 -3.55 18.26 -0.94
C GLY A 144 -3.18 18.13 -2.42
N ILE A 145 -2.64 16.99 -2.85
CA ILE A 145 -2.27 16.73 -4.25
C ILE A 145 -3.44 16.00 -4.93
N THR A 146 -4.24 16.74 -5.70
CA THR A 146 -5.43 16.22 -6.39
C THR A 146 -5.18 15.80 -7.85
N THR A 147 -4.03 16.16 -8.40
CA THR A 147 -3.58 15.75 -9.72
C THR A 147 -2.19 15.14 -9.60
N SER A 148 -2.01 13.94 -10.15
CA SER A 148 -0.74 13.22 -10.09
C SER A 148 -0.48 12.43 -11.37
N THR A 149 0.79 12.18 -11.67
CA THR A 149 1.17 11.28 -12.76
C THR A 149 1.28 9.85 -12.23
N VAL A 150 0.80 8.89 -13.01
CA VAL A 150 0.94 7.46 -12.72
C VAL A 150 1.66 6.78 -13.87
N ALA A 151 2.79 6.13 -13.59
CA ALA A 151 3.54 5.38 -14.58
C ALA A 151 3.35 3.87 -14.36
N ALA A 152 2.85 3.15 -15.38
CA ALA A 152 2.57 1.72 -15.27
C ALA A 152 2.58 1.02 -16.62
N ARG A 153 2.72 -0.31 -16.58
CA ARG A 153 2.61 -1.16 -17.78
C ARG A 153 1.18 -1.28 -18.30
N ARG A 154 0.19 -1.20 -17.40
CA ARG A 154 -1.25 -1.33 -17.69
C ARG A 154 -2.05 -0.51 -16.69
N PHE A 155 -3.12 0.13 -17.16
CA PHE A 155 -4.00 0.97 -16.35
C PHE A 155 -5.39 0.37 -16.13
N GLY A 156 -5.78 -0.61 -16.92
CA GLY A 156 -7.12 -1.20 -16.87
C GLY A 156 -7.32 -2.26 -15.79
N GLY A 157 -8.58 -2.59 -15.56
CA GLY A 157 -9.06 -3.65 -14.68
C GLY A 157 -9.64 -3.12 -13.35
N PRO A 158 -10.50 -3.91 -12.71
CA PRO A 158 -11.02 -3.60 -11.38
C PRO A 158 -9.87 -3.49 -10.39
N GLY A 159 -9.93 -2.54 -9.46
CA GLY A 159 -8.85 -2.31 -8.49
C GLY A 159 -7.58 -1.69 -9.08
N SER A 160 -7.65 -1.11 -10.26
CA SER A 160 -6.58 -0.28 -10.82
C SER A 160 -6.59 1.12 -10.22
N ALA A 161 -5.43 1.80 -10.29
CA ALA A 161 -5.31 3.20 -9.89
C ALA A 161 -6.30 4.12 -10.62
N VAL A 162 -6.63 3.84 -11.89
CA VAL A 162 -7.66 4.57 -12.66
C VAL A 162 -9.03 4.46 -12.03
N ALA A 163 -9.45 3.24 -11.66
CA ALA A 163 -10.72 3.02 -11.00
C ALA A 163 -10.77 3.66 -9.60
N ALA A 164 -9.66 3.63 -8.87
CA ALA A 164 -9.54 4.32 -7.59
C ALA A 164 -9.60 5.84 -7.75
N ALA A 165 -8.88 6.42 -8.73
CA ALA A 165 -8.91 7.85 -9.01
C ALA A 165 -10.31 8.37 -9.26
N SER A 166 -11.12 7.63 -10.05
CA SER A 166 -12.53 7.97 -10.30
C SER A 166 -13.38 7.98 -9.02
N ARG A 167 -13.21 6.97 -8.14
CA ARG A 167 -13.95 6.92 -6.87
C ARG A 167 -13.48 7.96 -5.86
N LEU A 168 -12.21 8.31 -5.87
CA LEU A 168 -11.61 9.31 -4.98
C LEU A 168 -11.82 10.75 -5.47
N GLY A 169 -12.31 10.95 -6.70
CA GLY A 169 -12.48 12.28 -7.29
C GLY A 169 -11.15 13.00 -7.59
N VAL A 170 -10.07 12.24 -7.83
CA VAL A 170 -8.74 12.78 -8.17
C VAL A 170 -8.41 12.56 -9.63
N THR A 171 -7.55 13.42 -10.19
CA THR A 171 -7.12 13.34 -11.59
C THR A 171 -5.78 12.64 -11.68
N ILE A 172 -5.62 11.76 -12.68
CA ILE A 172 -4.33 11.12 -12.98
C ILE A 172 -3.95 11.33 -14.45
N GLU A 173 -2.69 11.66 -14.67
CA GLU A 173 -2.02 11.58 -15.96
C GLU A 173 -1.37 10.20 -16.10
N GLN A 174 -1.64 9.51 -17.20
CA GLN A 174 -1.15 8.15 -17.41
C GLN A 174 0.08 8.16 -18.32
N VAL A 175 1.18 7.59 -17.82
CA VAL A 175 2.40 7.40 -18.59
C VAL A 175 2.70 5.91 -18.71
N LEU A 176 2.83 5.40 -19.93
CA LEU A 176 3.20 4.01 -20.15
C LEU A 176 4.65 3.78 -19.70
N TRP A 177 4.85 2.72 -18.89
CA TRP A 177 6.17 2.31 -18.40
C TRP A 177 7.19 2.06 -19.52
N SER A 178 6.74 1.64 -20.70
CA SER A 178 7.59 1.42 -21.87
C SER A 178 8.10 2.72 -22.49
N ASN A 179 7.49 3.87 -22.20
CA ASN A 179 7.99 5.18 -22.61
C ASN A 179 8.91 5.74 -21.50
N VAL A 180 10.12 5.20 -21.43
CA VAL A 180 11.11 5.52 -20.39
C VAL A 180 11.40 7.02 -20.35
N GLU A 181 11.51 7.69 -21.50
CA GLU A 181 11.78 9.13 -21.55
C GLU A 181 10.65 9.95 -20.88
N ALA A 182 9.38 9.61 -21.16
CA ALA A 182 8.25 10.28 -20.53
C ALA A 182 8.19 10.01 -19.02
N VAL A 183 8.56 8.79 -18.56
CA VAL A 183 8.66 8.47 -17.13
C VAL A 183 9.76 9.28 -16.45
N LEU A 184 10.95 9.38 -17.08
CA LEU A 184 12.05 10.19 -16.56
C LEU A 184 11.69 11.68 -16.51
N GLN A 185 11.03 12.18 -17.54
CA GLN A 185 10.56 13.57 -17.58
C GLN A 185 9.56 13.83 -16.44
N ALA A 186 8.59 12.95 -16.24
CA ALA A 186 7.64 13.06 -15.14
C ALA A 186 8.36 12.99 -13.79
N ALA A 187 9.31 12.08 -13.61
CA ALA A 187 10.08 11.94 -12.38
C ALA A 187 10.90 13.19 -12.03
N ARG A 188 11.49 13.85 -13.04
CA ARG A 188 12.25 15.12 -12.84
C ARG A 188 11.34 16.30 -12.51
N ALA A 189 10.08 16.27 -12.92
CA ALA A 189 9.15 17.40 -12.80
C ALA A 189 8.45 17.49 -11.45
N VAL A 190 8.38 16.39 -10.68
CA VAL A 190 7.58 16.30 -9.47
C VAL A 190 8.41 16.47 -8.17
N ASP A 191 7.74 16.80 -7.08
CA ASP A 191 8.35 16.93 -5.76
C ASP A 191 8.41 15.60 -5.00
N LEU A 192 7.51 14.67 -5.31
CA LEU A 192 7.40 13.37 -4.67
C LEU A 192 7.32 12.25 -5.69
N ILE A 193 8.15 11.22 -5.51
CA ILE A 193 8.04 9.96 -6.24
C ILE A 193 7.65 8.87 -5.25
N VAL A 194 6.56 8.16 -5.52
CA VAL A 194 6.12 6.99 -4.73
C VAL A 194 6.27 5.74 -5.58
N SER A 195 7.25 4.91 -5.25
CA SER A 195 7.42 3.60 -5.88
C SER A 195 6.55 2.56 -5.17
N THR A 196 5.68 1.91 -5.95
CA THR A 196 4.84 0.77 -5.51
C THR A 196 5.13 -0.47 -6.34
N LEU A 197 6.27 -0.49 -7.02
CA LEU A 197 6.71 -1.59 -7.85
C LEU A 197 7.35 -2.71 -7.00
N PRO A 198 7.36 -3.95 -7.49
CA PRO A 198 8.18 -5.00 -6.88
C PRO A 198 9.67 -4.64 -6.90
N ALA A 199 10.43 -5.20 -5.96
CA ALA A 199 11.88 -5.00 -5.88
C ALA A 199 12.58 -5.26 -7.23
N GLY A 200 13.55 -4.41 -7.57
CA GLY A 200 14.35 -4.50 -8.78
C GLY A 200 13.68 -3.99 -10.06
N VAL A 201 12.36 -3.74 -10.06
CA VAL A 201 11.66 -3.28 -11.27
C VAL A 201 12.01 -1.83 -11.62
N ALA A 202 12.30 -1.02 -10.62
CA ALA A 202 12.68 0.39 -10.81
C ALA A 202 14.18 0.60 -11.06
N ASP A 203 15.04 -0.41 -10.86
CA ASP A 203 16.49 -0.28 -10.95
C ASP A 203 16.98 0.36 -12.26
N PRO A 204 16.48 -0.04 -13.46
CA PRO A 204 16.90 0.60 -14.70
C PRO A 204 16.51 2.08 -14.78
N LEU A 205 15.38 2.47 -14.17
CA LEU A 205 14.95 3.86 -14.09
C LEU A 205 15.85 4.66 -13.14
N ALA A 206 16.16 4.09 -11.97
CA ALA A 206 16.98 4.72 -10.95
C ALA A 206 18.39 5.04 -11.46
N GLN A 207 18.97 4.19 -12.32
CA GLN A 207 20.28 4.42 -12.94
C GLN A 207 20.30 5.63 -13.91
N CYS A 208 19.13 6.05 -14.41
CA CYS A 208 18.97 7.16 -15.33
C CYS A 208 18.32 8.40 -14.71
N LEU A 209 17.94 8.33 -13.43
CA LEU A 209 17.23 9.40 -12.75
C LEU A 209 18.21 10.29 -11.98
N ASP A 210 18.36 11.54 -12.44
CA ASP A 210 19.00 12.58 -11.67
C ASP A 210 18.01 13.15 -10.67
N VAL A 211 18.19 12.82 -9.39
CA VAL A 211 17.36 13.32 -8.29
C VAL A 211 17.76 14.75 -7.97
N ARG A 212 16.79 15.66 -7.93
CA ARG A 212 17.05 17.07 -7.58
C ARG A 212 16.95 17.29 -6.07
N ASP A 213 17.66 18.31 -5.60
CA ASP A 213 17.56 18.72 -4.20
C ASP A 213 16.12 19.04 -3.80
N GLY A 214 15.69 18.47 -2.71
CA GLY A 214 14.33 18.68 -2.17
C GLY A 214 13.29 17.72 -2.65
N GLN A 215 13.60 16.86 -3.58
CA GLN A 215 12.71 15.81 -4.01
C GLN A 215 12.56 14.73 -2.92
N VAL A 216 11.36 14.27 -2.69
CA VAL A 216 11.07 13.17 -1.75
C VAL A 216 10.89 11.89 -2.54
N LEU A 217 11.56 10.83 -2.11
CA LEU A 217 11.40 9.48 -2.65
C LEU A 217 10.86 8.57 -1.56
N LEU A 218 9.73 7.93 -1.82
CA LEU A 218 9.13 6.90 -0.99
C LEU A 218 9.05 5.59 -1.76
N ASP A 219 9.79 4.58 -1.33
CA ASP A 219 9.62 3.21 -1.82
C ASP A 219 8.87 2.38 -0.77
N VAL A 220 7.81 1.69 -1.18
CA VAL A 220 7.03 0.83 -0.29
C VAL A 220 7.66 -0.55 -0.10
N VAL A 221 8.68 -0.89 -0.88
CA VAL A 221 9.45 -2.12 -0.73
C VAL A 221 10.50 -1.92 0.35
N TYR A 222 10.55 -2.84 1.29
CA TYR A 222 11.47 -2.84 2.44
C TYR A 222 12.37 -4.09 2.49
N SER A 223 12.20 -5.01 1.57
CA SER A 223 13.02 -6.21 1.43
C SER A 223 13.34 -6.47 -0.05
N PRO A 224 14.62 -6.40 -0.45
CA PRO A 224 15.80 -6.06 0.36
C PRO A 224 15.73 -4.63 0.94
N ARG A 225 16.55 -4.33 1.96
CA ARG A 225 16.52 -3.02 2.63
C ARG A 225 16.94 -1.86 1.72
N ASN A 226 17.88 -2.12 0.82
CA ASN A 226 18.30 -1.16 -0.20
C ASN A 226 17.60 -1.57 -1.51
N THR A 227 16.61 -0.82 -1.89
CA THR A 227 16.01 -0.79 -3.23
C THR A 227 16.74 0.26 -4.06
N ALA A 228 16.59 0.19 -5.38
CA ALA A 228 17.32 1.09 -6.30
C ALA A 228 17.05 2.56 -6.02
#